data_6209646bd7cd55f6336cd9f6997f7789
#
_entry.id   6209646bd7cd55f6336cd9f6997f7789
#
_cell.length_a   1.000
_cell.length_b   1.000
_cell.length_c   1.000
_cell.angle_alpha   90.00
_cell.angle_beta   90.00
_cell.angle_gamma   90.00
#
_symmetry.space_group_name_H-M   'P 1'
#
loop_
_entity.id
_entity.type
_entity.pdbx_description
1 polymer ?
#
loop_
_entity_poly.entity_id
_entity_poly.type
_entity_poly.pdbx_seq_one_letter_code
_entity_poly.pdbx_strand_id
1 'polypeptide(L)'
;MAQRIQSPSSINTFKQCQRKYYYQYILKLAQKVPSIHLQRGKIVHEALEDLFKIDISNMDKEYYEFELKTLLQSLFKQKWTAEKKELDRIGMTPEQLEFYFRESLYMVNNWFRNFMKILGPKVEKEGLVEGFNHVKPKTEVYFLSEEHQVRGFIDAIHEIDGEVSLMDYKTSKREKMSPEYRLQLAIYALLYEEKYGKKPQLVGIDFLRHKQHYLDVDQDLVDFAKLECKFIQEQTISEDISDYSRKKTPLCNYCDFQDVCFGQKTMDEFIAENG
;
A
#
# COMPACT_ATOMS: atom_id res chain seq x y z
N MET A 1 24.68 -11.60 -13.81
CA MET A 1 24.10 -10.30 -13.36
C MET A 1 23.32 -10.56 -12.08
N ALA A 2 23.35 -9.64 -11.12
CA ALA A 2 22.56 -9.80 -9.89
C ALA A 2 21.07 -9.76 -10.23
N GLN A 3 20.32 -10.70 -9.68
CA GLN A 3 18.85 -10.70 -9.82
C GLN A 3 18.27 -9.43 -9.18
N ARG A 4 17.22 -8.86 -9.80
CA ARG A 4 16.57 -7.65 -9.29
C ARG A 4 15.63 -7.99 -8.15
N ILE A 5 15.72 -7.26 -7.05
CA ILE A 5 14.75 -7.38 -5.97
C ILE A 5 13.43 -6.76 -6.44
N GLN A 6 12.40 -7.59 -6.54
CA GLN A 6 11.05 -7.20 -6.95
C GLN A 6 10.21 -6.70 -5.75
N SER A 7 9.07 -6.13 -6.07
CA SER A 7 8.01 -5.81 -5.09
C SER A 7 6.65 -6.21 -5.67
N PRO A 8 5.59 -6.34 -4.87
CA PRO A 8 4.24 -6.57 -5.41
C PRO A 8 3.86 -5.58 -6.51
N SER A 9 4.21 -4.31 -6.34
CA SER A 9 3.94 -3.26 -7.33
C SER A 9 4.76 -3.42 -8.61
N SER A 10 6.05 -3.80 -8.54
CA SER A 10 6.88 -4.03 -9.73
C SER A 10 6.39 -5.24 -10.53
N ILE A 11 6.03 -6.33 -9.83
CA ILE A 11 5.47 -7.54 -10.46
C ILE A 11 4.14 -7.21 -11.15
N ASN A 12 3.25 -6.49 -10.47
CA ASN A 12 1.97 -6.08 -11.04
C ASN A 12 2.16 -5.14 -12.25
N THR A 13 3.15 -4.24 -12.21
CA THR A 13 3.49 -3.39 -13.36
C THR A 13 3.95 -4.22 -14.56
N PHE A 14 4.82 -5.24 -14.33
CA PHE A 14 5.25 -6.14 -15.40
C PHE A 14 4.07 -6.90 -16.02
N LYS A 15 3.21 -7.48 -15.19
CA LYS A 15 2.01 -8.21 -15.64
C LYS A 15 1.04 -7.32 -16.41
N GLN A 16 0.92 -6.06 -16.03
CA GLN A 16 0.07 -5.09 -16.71
C GLN A 16 0.68 -4.62 -18.03
N CYS A 17 1.97 -4.30 -18.05
CA CYS A 17 2.70 -3.82 -19.23
C CYS A 17 4.20 -3.96 -19.04
N GLN A 18 4.82 -4.93 -19.76
CA GLN A 18 6.26 -5.18 -19.71
C GLN A 18 7.07 -3.94 -20.13
N ARG A 19 6.62 -3.20 -21.15
CA ARG A 19 7.29 -1.97 -21.60
C ARG A 19 7.29 -0.88 -20.52
N LYS A 20 6.19 -0.72 -19.78
CA LYS A 20 6.13 0.20 -18.63
C LYS A 20 7.10 -0.26 -17.52
N TYR A 21 7.14 -1.55 -17.22
CA TYR A 21 8.09 -2.11 -16.28
C TYR A 21 9.54 -1.79 -16.67
N TYR A 22 9.89 -1.97 -17.95
CA TYR A 22 11.22 -1.64 -18.47
C TYR A 22 11.61 -0.19 -18.19
N TYR A 23 10.75 0.77 -18.59
CA TYR A 23 11.03 2.17 -18.34
C TYR A 23 11.14 2.52 -16.85
N GLN A 24 10.24 2.00 -16.04
CA GLN A 24 10.14 2.37 -14.63
C GLN A 24 11.18 1.67 -13.75
N TYR A 25 11.46 0.39 -13.98
CA TYR A 25 12.28 -0.42 -13.07
C TYR A 25 13.65 -0.81 -13.62
N ILE A 26 13.82 -0.85 -14.94
CA ILE A 26 15.13 -1.12 -15.57
C ILE A 26 15.85 0.18 -15.86
N LEU A 27 15.23 1.08 -16.60
CA LEU A 27 15.81 2.41 -16.87
C LEU A 27 15.65 3.40 -15.70
N LYS A 28 14.79 3.10 -14.72
CA LYS A 28 14.51 3.94 -13.54
C LYS A 28 14.07 5.36 -13.90
N LEU A 29 13.31 5.50 -14.98
CA LEU A 29 12.80 6.81 -15.39
C LEU A 29 11.77 7.31 -14.37
N ALA A 30 11.85 8.61 -14.04
CA ALA A 30 10.92 9.25 -13.14
C ALA A 30 9.50 9.32 -13.73
N GLN A 31 8.48 9.24 -12.87
CA GLN A 31 7.09 9.50 -13.27
C GLN A 31 6.83 11.00 -13.33
N LYS A 32 6.05 11.43 -14.34
CA LYS A 32 5.85 12.85 -14.66
C LYS A 32 5.13 13.65 -13.58
N VAL A 33 4.06 13.10 -13.02
CA VAL A 33 3.21 13.84 -12.06
C VAL A 33 2.68 12.92 -10.98
N PRO A 34 2.76 13.30 -9.70
CA PRO A 34 2.08 12.58 -8.64
C PRO A 34 0.56 12.64 -8.87
N SER A 35 -0.11 11.50 -8.85
CA SER A 35 -1.56 11.49 -8.94
C SER A 35 -2.18 11.78 -7.58
N ILE A 36 -3.34 12.44 -7.55
CA ILE A 36 -4.10 12.66 -6.32
C ILE A 36 -4.39 11.34 -5.59
N HIS A 37 -4.55 10.25 -6.33
CA HIS A 37 -4.82 8.94 -5.73
C HIS A 37 -3.63 8.39 -4.96
N LEU A 38 -2.40 8.57 -5.48
CA LEU A 38 -1.17 8.19 -4.77
C LEU A 38 -0.94 9.10 -3.56
N GLN A 39 -1.07 10.42 -3.75
CA GLN A 39 -0.79 11.39 -2.69
C GLN A 39 -1.76 11.23 -1.51
N ARG A 40 -3.07 11.12 -1.77
CA ARG A 40 -4.03 10.88 -0.68
C ARG A 40 -3.85 9.52 -0.01
N GLY A 41 -3.44 8.48 -0.80
CA GLY A 41 -3.12 7.17 -0.25
C GLY A 41 -2.01 7.29 0.80
N LYS A 42 -0.89 7.91 0.42
CA LYS A 42 0.23 8.20 1.33
C LYS A 42 -0.25 8.94 2.60
N ILE A 43 -0.98 10.05 2.44
CA ILE A 43 -1.47 10.87 3.56
C ILE A 43 -2.35 10.05 4.53
N VAL A 44 -3.25 9.23 3.99
CA VAL A 44 -4.13 8.40 4.82
C VAL A 44 -3.33 7.33 5.56
N HIS A 45 -2.44 6.59 4.89
CA HIS A 45 -1.60 5.56 5.53
C HIS A 45 -0.74 6.15 6.64
N GLU A 46 -0.06 7.27 6.40
CA GLU A 46 0.75 7.94 7.40
C GLU A 46 -0.07 8.42 8.62
N ALA A 47 -1.31 8.87 8.41
CA ALA A 47 -2.17 9.28 9.51
C ALA A 47 -2.62 8.09 10.38
N LEU A 48 -2.93 6.94 9.75
CA LEU A 48 -3.28 5.71 10.46
C LEU A 48 -2.08 5.15 11.25
N GLU A 49 -0.90 5.17 10.64
CA GLU A 49 0.36 4.75 11.28
C GLU A 49 0.69 5.61 12.50
N ASP A 50 0.59 6.95 12.36
CA ASP A 50 0.96 7.88 13.41
C ASP A 50 0.03 7.78 14.63
N LEU A 51 -1.23 7.33 14.48
CA LEU A 51 -2.11 7.06 15.61
C LEU A 51 -1.48 6.06 16.61
N PHE A 52 -0.77 5.07 16.12
CA PHE A 52 -0.13 4.05 16.96
C PHE A 52 1.21 4.47 17.58
N LYS A 53 1.72 5.65 17.23
CA LYS A 53 2.95 6.22 17.80
C LYS A 53 2.68 7.12 19.02
N ILE A 54 1.41 7.37 19.32
CA ILE A 54 0.99 8.31 20.37
C ILE A 54 1.04 7.64 21.74
N ASP A 55 1.41 8.41 22.74
CA ASP A 55 1.23 8.05 24.14
C ASP A 55 -0.22 8.34 24.54
N ILE A 56 -0.96 7.29 24.93
CA ILE A 56 -2.36 7.38 25.37
C ILE A 56 -2.52 7.29 26.89
N SER A 57 -1.42 7.24 27.64
CA SER A 57 -1.44 7.01 29.10
C SER A 57 -2.23 8.07 29.89
N ASN A 58 -2.34 9.27 29.34
CA ASN A 58 -3.04 10.40 29.94
C ASN A 58 -4.46 10.63 29.38
N MET A 59 -4.96 9.74 28.50
CA MET A 59 -6.32 9.85 27.95
C MET A 59 -7.37 9.50 29.02
N ASP A 60 -8.49 10.20 28.95
CA ASP A 60 -9.62 9.95 29.84
C ASP A 60 -10.32 8.64 29.45
N LYS A 61 -10.50 7.75 30.43
CA LYS A 61 -11.12 6.44 30.23
C LYS A 61 -12.59 6.49 29.81
N GLU A 62 -13.30 7.58 30.10
CA GLU A 62 -14.70 7.76 29.73
C GLU A 62 -14.84 8.37 28.32
N TYR A 63 -13.84 9.15 27.90
CA TYR A 63 -13.88 9.92 26.64
C TYR A 63 -12.87 9.44 25.58
N TYR A 64 -12.13 8.33 25.83
CA TYR A 64 -11.04 7.86 24.96
C TYR A 64 -11.44 7.68 23.49
N GLU A 65 -12.68 7.23 23.22
CA GLU A 65 -13.16 7.08 21.84
C GLU A 65 -13.22 8.44 21.13
N PHE A 66 -13.76 9.46 21.81
CA PHE A 66 -13.82 10.82 21.28
C PHE A 66 -12.42 11.42 21.12
N GLU A 67 -11.55 11.23 22.10
CA GLU A 67 -10.18 11.75 22.09
C GLU A 67 -9.35 11.10 20.98
N LEU A 68 -9.36 9.76 20.86
CA LEU A 68 -8.68 9.05 19.79
C LEU A 68 -9.18 9.45 18.41
N LYS A 69 -10.50 9.61 18.23
CA LYS A 69 -11.08 10.06 16.97
C LYS A 69 -10.63 11.47 16.61
N THR A 70 -10.69 12.39 17.56
CA THR A 70 -10.29 13.78 17.36
C THR A 70 -8.81 13.87 17.02
N LEU A 71 -8.00 13.09 17.69
CA LEU A 71 -6.56 13.00 17.45
C LEU A 71 -6.24 12.44 16.06
N LEU A 72 -6.86 11.33 15.68
CA LEU A 72 -6.68 10.76 14.33
C LEU A 72 -7.07 11.74 13.23
N GLN A 73 -8.19 12.46 13.39
CA GLN A 73 -8.61 13.49 12.44
C GLN A 73 -7.62 14.66 12.40
N SER A 74 -7.03 15.02 13.54
CA SER A 74 -5.99 16.06 13.63
C SER A 74 -4.72 15.63 12.90
N LEU A 75 -4.25 14.40 13.11
CA LEU A 75 -3.11 13.82 12.39
C LEU A 75 -3.34 13.84 10.88
N PHE A 76 -4.50 13.38 10.43
CA PHE A 76 -4.85 13.43 9.02
C PHE A 76 -4.81 14.86 8.45
N LYS A 77 -5.38 15.84 9.15
CA LYS A 77 -5.36 17.25 8.73
C LYS A 77 -3.94 17.81 8.67
N GLN A 78 -3.11 17.47 9.64
CA GLN A 78 -1.70 17.89 9.67
C GLN A 78 -0.94 17.32 8.47
N LYS A 79 -1.09 16.02 8.18
CA LYS A 79 -0.47 15.37 7.00
C LYS A 79 -0.96 15.98 5.69
N TRP A 80 -2.27 16.22 5.56
CA TRP A 80 -2.83 16.87 4.37
C TRP A 80 -2.24 18.28 4.16
N THR A 81 -2.11 19.05 5.23
CA THR A 81 -1.52 20.39 5.17
C THR A 81 -0.02 20.35 4.86
N ALA A 82 0.71 19.41 5.43
CA ALA A 82 2.14 19.23 5.15
C ALA A 82 2.41 18.91 3.68
N GLU A 83 1.54 18.11 3.05
CA GLU A 83 1.65 17.72 1.64
C GLU A 83 1.04 18.75 0.66
N LYS A 84 0.64 19.94 1.14
CA LYS A 84 -0.02 20.97 0.32
C LYS A 84 0.78 21.31 -0.94
N LYS A 85 2.10 21.42 -0.86
CA LYS A 85 2.96 21.73 -2.01
C LYS A 85 2.84 20.70 -3.13
N GLU A 86 2.82 19.41 -2.77
CA GLU A 86 2.68 18.33 -3.75
C GLU A 86 1.24 18.24 -4.28
N LEU A 87 0.24 18.52 -3.45
CA LEU A 87 -1.16 18.59 -3.88
C LEU A 87 -1.38 19.75 -4.87
N ASP A 88 -0.76 20.91 -4.63
CA ASP A 88 -0.85 22.06 -5.54
C ASP A 88 -0.19 21.75 -6.90
N ARG A 89 0.89 20.95 -6.95
CA ARG A 89 1.55 20.51 -8.20
C ARG A 89 0.68 19.63 -9.07
N ILE A 90 -0.36 18.99 -8.51
CA ILE A 90 -1.31 18.16 -9.27
C ILE A 90 -2.18 19.02 -10.20
N GLY A 91 -2.30 20.33 -9.95
CA GLY A 91 -3.06 21.27 -10.79
C GLY A 91 -4.58 21.15 -10.69
N MET A 92 -5.08 20.63 -9.56
CA MET A 92 -6.52 20.54 -9.28
C MET A 92 -7.09 21.86 -8.79
N THR A 93 -8.39 22.09 -9.04
CA THR A 93 -9.09 23.22 -8.45
C THR A 93 -9.26 23.05 -6.93
N PRO A 94 -9.45 24.14 -6.14
CA PRO A 94 -9.71 24.06 -4.72
C PRO A 94 -10.91 23.17 -4.37
N GLU A 95 -11.98 23.20 -5.18
CA GLU A 95 -13.18 22.37 -4.99
C GLU A 95 -12.90 20.89 -5.19
N GLN A 96 -12.05 20.55 -6.16
CA GLN A 96 -11.62 19.18 -6.39
C GLN A 96 -10.75 18.66 -5.23
N LEU A 97 -9.81 19.48 -4.74
CA LEU A 97 -8.99 19.14 -3.58
C LEU A 97 -9.83 18.97 -2.31
N GLU A 98 -10.82 19.86 -2.09
CA GLU A 98 -11.76 19.74 -0.98
C GLU A 98 -12.60 18.46 -1.07
N PHE A 99 -13.05 18.08 -2.26
CA PHE A 99 -13.74 16.81 -2.47
C PHE A 99 -12.86 15.62 -2.03
N TYR A 100 -11.59 15.58 -2.46
CA TYR A 100 -10.68 14.49 -2.08
C TYR A 100 -10.31 14.52 -0.60
N PHE A 101 -10.21 15.69 0.00
CA PHE A 101 -10.01 15.84 1.44
C PHE A 101 -11.16 15.21 2.24
N ARG A 102 -12.40 15.57 1.92
CA ARG A 102 -13.60 15.03 2.59
C ARG A 102 -13.75 13.52 2.40
N GLU A 103 -13.47 13.06 1.20
CA GLU A 103 -13.50 11.63 0.88
C GLU A 103 -12.43 10.86 1.67
N SER A 104 -11.23 11.41 1.83
CA SER A 104 -10.17 10.82 2.63
C SER A 104 -10.50 10.85 4.13
N LEU A 105 -11.07 11.94 4.62
CA LEU A 105 -11.55 12.02 6.00
C LEU A 105 -12.65 10.98 6.29
N TYR A 106 -13.53 10.72 5.32
CA TYR A 106 -14.52 9.64 5.42
C TYR A 106 -13.83 8.27 5.59
N MET A 107 -12.77 7.98 4.81
CA MET A 107 -12.01 6.73 4.91
C MET A 107 -11.36 6.57 6.28
N VAL A 108 -10.73 7.62 6.79
CA VAL A 108 -10.12 7.67 8.14
C VAL A 108 -11.18 7.38 9.22
N ASN A 109 -12.36 7.99 9.11
CA ASN A 109 -13.45 7.76 10.07
C ASN A 109 -14.05 6.34 9.95
N ASN A 110 -14.08 5.77 8.73
CA ASN A 110 -14.56 4.42 8.51
C ASN A 110 -13.60 3.38 9.12
N TRP A 111 -12.30 3.57 8.89
CA TRP A 111 -11.26 2.77 9.51
C TRP A 111 -11.34 2.85 11.05
N PHE A 112 -11.47 4.05 11.60
CA PHE A 112 -11.59 4.27 13.04
C PHE A 112 -12.76 3.49 13.65
N ARG A 113 -13.93 3.52 13.02
CA ARG A 113 -15.10 2.72 13.48
C ARG A 113 -14.80 1.23 13.52
N ASN A 114 -14.06 0.70 12.54
CA ASN A 114 -13.66 -0.71 12.54
C ASN A 114 -12.61 -1.01 13.61
N PHE A 115 -11.67 -0.11 13.81
CA PHE A 115 -10.68 -0.20 14.89
C PHE A 115 -11.35 -0.24 16.27
N MET A 116 -12.36 0.60 16.50
CA MET A 116 -13.10 0.64 17.78
C MET A 116 -13.88 -0.65 18.07
N LYS A 117 -14.32 -1.39 17.05
CA LYS A 117 -14.94 -2.72 17.27
C LYS A 117 -13.97 -3.75 17.85
N ILE A 118 -12.68 -3.59 17.60
CA ILE A 118 -11.62 -4.45 18.13
C ILE A 118 -11.12 -3.92 19.47
N LEU A 119 -10.93 -2.61 19.56
CA LEU A 119 -10.41 -1.95 20.76
C LEU A 119 -11.39 -1.98 21.93
N GLY A 120 -12.67 -1.63 21.70
CA GLY A 120 -13.66 -1.48 22.77
C GLY A 120 -13.75 -2.69 23.71
N PRO A 121 -13.94 -3.92 23.22
CA PRO A 121 -13.97 -5.12 24.06
C PRO A 121 -12.68 -5.36 24.87
N LYS A 122 -11.52 -4.97 24.34
CA LYS A 122 -10.24 -5.08 25.03
C LYS A 122 -10.11 -4.04 26.14
N VAL A 123 -10.57 -2.81 25.89
CA VAL A 123 -10.59 -1.75 26.90
C VAL A 123 -11.50 -2.13 28.06
N GLU A 124 -12.67 -2.68 27.79
CA GLU A 124 -13.59 -3.17 28.84
C GLU A 124 -12.98 -4.25 29.71
N LYS A 125 -12.20 -5.16 29.11
CA LYS A 125 -11.59 -6.30 29.80
C LYS A 125 -10.28 -5.96 30.53
N GLU A 126 -9.44 -5.16 29.90
CA GLU A 126 -8.02 -5.01 30.26
C GLU A 126 -7.68 -3.58 30.73
N GLY A 127 -8.57 -2.60 30.48
CA GLY A 127 -8.30 -1.19 30.66
C GLY A 127 -7.79 -0.53 29.39
N LEU A 128 -7.76 0.82 29.36
CA LEU A 128 -7.49 1.58 28.15
C LEU A 128 -6.08 1.34 27.60
N VAL A 129 -5.07 1.48 28.44
CA VAL A 129 -3.65 1.40 28.00
C VAL A 129 -3.30 -0.02 27.55
N GLU A 130 -3.66 -1.01 28.36
CA GLU A 130 -3.41 -2.41 28.11
C GLU A 130 -4.19 -2.90 26.89
N GLY A 131 -5.49 -2.57 26.80
CA GLY A 131 -6.34 -2.92 25.68
C GLY A 131 -5.86 -2.31 24.35
N PHE A 132 -5.44 -1.05 24.38
CA PHE A 132 -4.86 -0.40 23.19
C PHE A 132 -3.54 -1.07 22.78
N ASN A 133 -2.63 -1.33 23.71
CA ASN A 133 -1.37 -1.99 23.42
C ASN A 133 -1.58 -3.43 22.91
N HIS A 134 -2.63 -4.12 23.37
CA HIS A 134 -2.99 -5.46 22.93
C HIS A 134 -3.42 -5.49 21.44
N VAL A 135 -4.17 -4.47 20.98
CA VAL A 135 -4.67 -4.42 19.60
C VAL A 135 -3.78 -3.61 18.64
N LYS A 136 -2.81 -2.88 19.18
CA LYS A 136 -1.88 -2.06 18.41
C LYS A 136 -1.09 -2.91 17.43
N PRO A 137 -1.21 -2.67 16.10
CA PRO A 137 -0.42 -3.40 15.11
C PRO A 137 1.04 -2.93 15.09
N LYS A 138 1.92 -3.76 14.53
CA LYS A 138 3.19 -3.30 14.00
C LYS A 138 2.91 -2.71 12.62
N THR A 139 3.28 -1.44 12.39
CA THR A 139 2.96 -0.70 11.16
C THR A 139 4.18 -0.54 10.26
N GLU A 140 3.95 -0.47 8.94
CA GLU A 140 4.98 -0.21 7.90
C GLU A 140 6.21 -1.11 8.03
N VAL A 141 6.00 -2.40 8.29
CA VAL A 141 7.10 -3.34 8.52
C VAL A 141 7.72 -3.77 7.21
N TYR A 142 9.00 -3.50 7.07
CA TYR A 142 9.80 -3.93 5.91
C TYR A 142 10.19 -5.39 5.99
N PHE A 143 10.03 -6.09 4.86
CA PHE A 143 10.45 -7.47 4.64
C PHE A 143 11.27 -7.57 3.36
N LEU A 144 12.26 -8.45 3.39
CA LEU A 144 13.08 -8.81 2.24
C LEU A 144 13.31 -10.32 2.26
N SER A 145 13.04 -10.98 1.15
CA SER A 145 13.44 -12.34 0.85
C SER A 145 14.60 -12.31 -0.14
N GLU A 146 15.76 -12.77 0.31
CA GLU A 146 16.91 -12.97 -0.59
C GLU A 146 16.74 -14.23 -1.45
N GLU A 147 16.07 -15.25 -0.94
CA GLU A 147 15.78 -16.48 -1.66
C GLU A 147 14.87 -16.23 -2.86
N HIS A 148 13.79 -15.49 -2.65
CA HIS A 148 12.78 -15.21 -3.69
C HIS A 148 13.00 -13.86 -4.38
N GLN A 149 14.05 -13.11 -4.00
CA GLN A 149 14.38 -11.78 -4.55
C GLN A 149 13.16 -10.84 -4.58
N VAL A 150 12.41 -10.80 -3.48
CA VAL A 150 11.22 -9.98 -3.34
C VAL A 150 11.20 -9.25 -2.00
N ARG A 151 10.71 -8.04 -2.01
CA ARG A 151 10.54 -7.20 -0.82
C ARG A 151 9.15 -6.59 -0.75
N GLY A 152 8.74 -6.21 0.46
CA GLY A 152 7.49 -5.49 0.67
C GLY A 152 7.47 -4.73 1.97
N PHE A 153 6.56 -3.76 2.05
CA PHE A 153 6.13 -3.15 3.29
C PHE A 153 4.72 -3.64 3.58
N ILE A 154 4.48 -4.07 4.81
CA ILE A 154 3.15 -4.49 5.26
C ILE A 154 2.60 -3.37 6.13
N ASP A 155 1.45 -2.81 5.72
CA ASP A 155 0.88 -1.62 6.35
C ASP A 155 0.55 -1.86 7.83
N ALA A 156 -0.04 -3.03 8.16
CA ALA A 156 -0.33 -3.40 9.53
C ALA A 156 -0.22 -4.91 9.78
N ILE A 157 0.48 -5.30 10.84
CA ILE A 157 0.57 -6.68 11.35
C ILE A 157 -0.12 -6.71 12.69
N HIS A 158 -1.29 -7.30 12.76
CA HIS A 158 -2.02 -7.53 14.00
C HIS A 158 -1.63 -8.89 14.59
N GLU A 159 -1.34 -8.92 15.88
CA GLU A 159 -1.11 -10.15 16.64
C GLU A 159 -2.01 -10.08 17.88
N ILE A 160 -3.21 -10.64 17.78
CA ILE A 160 -4.27 -10.55 18.79
C ILE A 160 -4.66 -11.96 19.22
N ASP A 161 -4.60 -12.23 20.51
CA ASP A 161 -4.94 -13.54 21.11
C ASP A 161 -4.17 -14.73 20.48
N GLY A 162 -2.96 -14.48 19.96
CA GLY A 162 -2.11 -15.49 19.30
C GLY A 162 -2.39 -15.70 17.82
N GLU A 163 -3.39 -15.03 17.26
CA GLU A 163 -3.67 -15.01 15.83
C GLU A 163 -2.97 -13.83 15.15
N VAL A 164 -2.36 -14.11 13.99
CA VAL A 164 -1.66 -13.10 13.20
C VAL A 164 -2.44 -12.82 11.92
N SER A 165 -2.73 -11.54 11.69
CA SER A 165 -3.28 -11.08 10.43
C SER A 165 -2.45 -9.94 9.83
N LEU A 166 -2.19 -10.03 8.52
CA LEU A 166 -1.48 -9.00 7.76
C LEU A 166 -2.50 -8.20 6.97
N MET A 167 -2.46 -6.88 7.11
CA MET A 167 -3.43 -6.00 6.46
C MET A 167 -2.72 -4.99 5.56
N ASP A 168 -3.35 -4.75 4.42
CA ASP A 168 -2.98 -3.70 3.48
C ASP A 168 -4.16 -2.73 3.31
N TYR A 169 -3.91 -1.44 3.41
CA TYR A 169 -4.92 -0.40 3.32
C TYR A 169 -5.09 0.10 1.88
N LYS A 170 -6.32 0.17 1.40
CA LYS A 170 -6.61 0.64 0.04
C LYS A 170 -7.60 1.79 0.03
N THR A 171 -7.18 2.91 -0.54
CA THR A 171 -8.04 4.09 -0.79
C THR A 171 -8.80 4.00 -2.11
N SER A 172 -8.78 2.85 -2.78
CA SER A 172 -9.42 2.64 -4.08
C SER A 172 -10.94 2.82 -4.01
N LYS A 173 -11.53 3.28 -5.14
CA LYS A 173 -12.98 3.45 -5.25
C LYS A 173 -13.72 2.11 -5.39
N ARG A 174 -13.06 1.10 -5.95
CA ARG A 174 -13.64 -0.22 -6.18
C ARG A 174 -13.27 -1.16 -5.04
N GLU A 175 -14.29 -1.82 -4.49
CA GLU A 175 -14.16 -2.90 -3.53
C GLU A 175 -14.14 -4.24 -4.28
N LYS A 176 -12.96 -4.69 -4.67
CA LYS A 176 -12.81 -5.96 -5.37
C LYS A 176 -11.45 -6.56 -5.06
N MET A 177 -11.44 -7.80 -4.53
CA MET A 177 -10.23 -8.62 -4.45
C MET A 177 -9.79 -8.99 -5.87
N SER A 178 -8.90 -8.18 -6.44
CA SER A 178 -8.37 -8.40 -7.78
C SER A 178 -7.21 -9.40 -7.75
N PRO A 179 -6.83 -9.99 -8.91
CA PRO A 179 -5.64 -10.85 -8.98
C PRO A 179 -4.37 -10.16 -8.48
N GLU A 180 -4.24 -8.85 -8.71
CA GLU A 180 -3.10 -8.04 -8.26
C GLU A 180 -3.05 -7.93 -6.74
N TYR A 181 -4.20 -7.74 -6.08
CA TYR A 181 -4.28 -7.71 -4.63
C TYR A 181 -4.05 -9.10 -4.02
N ARG A 182 -4.61 -10.15 -4.63
CA ARG A 182 -4.33 -11.51 -4.18
C ARG A 182 -2.84 -11.84 -4.24
N LEU A 183 -2.15 -11.44 -5.32
CA LEU A 183 -0.70 -11.62 -5.45
C LEU A 183 0.08 -10.84 -4.38
N GLN A 184 -0.30 -9.59 -4.12
CA GLN A 184 0.30 -8.78 -3.06
C GLN A 184 0.18 -9.47 -1.71
N LEU A 185 -1.01 -9.95 -1.35
CA LEU A 185 -1.26 -10.64 -0.09
C LEU A 185 -0.51 -11.97 0.00
N ALA A 186 -0.43 -12.72 -1.10
CA ALA A 186 0.35 -13.95 -1.16
C ALA A 186 1.85 -13.70 -0.92
N ILE A 187 2.40 -12.63 -1.50
CA ILE A 187 3.78 -12.21 -1.25
C ILE A 187 3.99 -11.80 0.21
N TYR A 188 3.03 -11.12 0.82
CA TYR A 188 3.11 -10.76 2.25
C TYR A 188 3.12 -12.02 3.13
N ALA A 189 2.28 -13.01 2.84
CA ALA A 189 2.26 -14.29 3.56
C ALA A 189 3.60 -15.02 3.43
N LEU A 190 4.17 -15.09 2.21
CA LEU A 190 5.50 -15.67 1.96
C LEU A 190 6.59 -14.96 2.76
N LEU A 191 6.66 -13.65 2.70
CA LEU A 191 7.67 -12.85 3.40
C LEU A 191 7.56 -13.00 4.92
N TYR A 192 6.34 -13.08 5.44
CA TYR A 192 6.11 -13.29 6.86
C TYR A 192 6.54 -14.69 7.31
N GLU A 193 6.15 -15.74 6.55
CA GLU A 193 6.52 -17.12 6.83
C GLU A 193 8.05 -17.29 6.83
N GLU A 194 8.74 -16.75 5.83
CA GLU A 194 10.19 -16.84 5.71
C GLU A 194 10.90 -16.18 6.92
N LYS A 195 10.42 -15.03 7.36
CA LYS A 195 11.02 -14.29 8.47
C LYS A 195 10.78 -14.92 9.83
N TYR A 196 9.58 -15.47 10.06
CA TYR A 196 9.16 -15.91 11.39
C TYR A 196 9.04 -17.45 11.52
N GLY A 197 9.25 -18.21 10.44
CA GLY A 197 9.13 -19.67 10.41
C GLY A 197 7.70 -20.18 10.62
N LYS A 198 6.70 -19.30 10.58
CA LYS A 198 5.28 -19.64 10.72
C LYS A 198 4.43 -18.77 9.81
N LYS A 199 3.37 -19.35 9.23
CA LYS A 199 2.41 -18.61 8.42
C LYS A 199 1.54 -17.71 9.31
N PRO A 200 1.13 -16.51 8.82
CA PRO A 200 0.02 -15.79 9.43
C PRO A 200 -1.28 -16.56 9.19
N GLN A 201 -2.28 -16.42 10.05
CA GLN A 201 -3.58 -17.06 9.84
C GLN A 201 -4.35 -16.39 8.69
N LEU A 202 -4.29 -15.06 8.63
CA LEU A 202 -5.04 -14.27 7.67
C LEU A 202 -4.14 -13.25 6.97
N VAL A 203 -4.47 -12.97 5.72
CA VAL A 203 -4.03 -11.78 5.00
C VAL A 203 -5.26 -11.04 4.47
N GLY A 204 -5.24 -9.72 4.46
CA GLY A 204 -6.43 -8.96 4.08
C GLY A 204 -6.16 -7.62 3.44
N ILE A 205 -7.18 -7.13 2.73
CA ILE A 205 -7.27 -5.75 2.25
C ILE A 205 -8.37 -5.04 3.05
N ASP A 206 -8.01 -3.92 3.66
CA ASP A 206 -9.00 -2.98 4.17
C ASP A 206 -9.30 -1.93 3.09
N PHE A 207 -10.43 -2.09 2.43
CA PHE A 207 -10.94 -1.07 1.51
C PHE A 207 -11.55 0.06 2.34
N LEU A 208 -10.76 1.07 2.63
CA LEU A 208 -11.08 2.13 3.61
C LEU A 208 -12.41 2.86 3.33
N ARG A 209 -12.92 2.81 2.10
CA ARG A 209 -14.27 3.33 1.75
C ARG A 209 -15.40 2.35 2.02
N HIS A 210 -15.06 1.07 2.19
CA HIS A 210 -16.02 -0.03 2.19
C HIS A 210 -15.82 -0.93 3.41
N LYS A 211 -15.32 -2.15 3.20
CA LYS A 211 -15.10 -3.16 4.24
C LYS A 211 -13.78 -3.90 4.05
N GLN A 212 -13.44 -4.67 5.04
CA GLN A 212 -12.29 -5.55 5.05
C GLN A 212 -12.61 -6.87 4.34
N HIS A 213 -11.64 -7.36 3.57
CA HIS A 213 -11.69 -8.67 2.92
C HIS A 213 -10.46 -9.46 3.35
N TYR A 214 -10.68 -10.69 3.76
CA TYR A 214 -9.63 -11.59 4.25
C TYR A 214 -9.50 -12.82 3.35
N LEU A 215 -8.32 -13.40 3.34
CA LEU A 215 -8.00 -14.71 2.81
C LEU A 215 -7.32 -15.51 3.92
N ASP A 216 -7.71 -16.77 4.08
CA ASP A 216 -6.96 -17.73 4.88
C ASP A 216 -5.62 -18.02 4.21
N VAL A 217 -4.56 -18.16 5.00
CA VAL A 217 -3.22 -18.44 4.49
C VAL A 217 -2.96 -19.95 4.55
N ASP A 218 -3.19 -20.59 3.44
CA ASP A 218 -2.83 -21.98 3.20
C ASP A 218 -1.48 -22.12 2.48
N GLN A 219 -1.05 -23.34 2.22
CA GLN A 219 0.19 -23.61 1.50
C GLN A 219 0.08 -23.19 0.02
N ASP A 220 -1.09 -23.36 -0.57
CA ASP A 220 -1.32 -23.02 -1.99
C ASP A 220 -1.13 -21.52 -2.25
N LEU A 221 -1.54 -20.67 -1.31
CA LEU A 221 -1.34 -19.21 -1.41
C LEU A 221 0.15 -18.84 -1.36
N VAL A 222 0.92 -19.47 -0.47
CA VAL A 222 2.36 -19.23 -0.36
C VAL A 222 3.10 -19.78 -1.59
N ASP A 223 2.77 -20.96 -2.05
CA ASP A 223 3.38 -21.58 -3.24
C ASP A 223 3.06 -20.78 -4.51
N PHE A 224 1.86 -20.22 -4.60
CA PHE A 224 1.51 -19.26 -5.65
C PHE A 224 2.45 -18.06 -5.65
N ALA A 225 2.74 -17.46 -4.49
CA ALA A 225 3.70 -16.35 -4.41
C ALA A 225 5.10 -16.76 -4.87
N LYS A 226 5.59 -17.93 -4.45
CA LYS A 226 6.92 -18.47 -4.85
C LYS A 226 7.00 -18.64 -6.37
N LEU A 227 5.97 -19.23 -6.98
CA LEU A 227 5.90 -19.41 -8.44
C LEU A 227 5.91 -18.07 -9.19
N GLU A 228 5.16 -17.09 -8.71
CA GLU A 228 5.10 -15.77 -9.33
C GLU A 228 6.42 -14.99 -9.17
N CYS A 229 7.07 -15.07 -8.01
CA CYS A 229 8.41 -14.51 -7.81
C CYS A 229 9.44 -15.14 -8.73
N LYS A 230 9.45 -16.47 -8.86
CA LYS A 230 10.33 -17.19 -9.78
C LYS A 230 10.07 -16.78 -11.23
N PHE A 231 8.81 -16.79 -11.65
CA PHE A 231 8.42 -16.40 -13.02
C PHE A 231 8.93 -15.00 -13.35
N ILE A 232 8.70 -14.01 -12.49
CA ILE A 232 9.13 -12.63 -12.77
C ILE A 232 10.65 -12.49 -12.81
N GLN A 233 11.39 -13.22 -11.98
CA GLN A 233 12.84 -13.24 -12.03
C GLN A 233 13.36 -13.74 -13.37
N GLU A 234 12.80 -14.83 -13.89
CA GLU A 234 13.16 -15.39 -15.18
C GLU A 234 12.85 -14.41 -16.34
N GLN A 235 11.72 -13.70 -16.25
CA GLN A 235 11.27 -12.78 -17.30
C GLN A 235 11.97 -11.41 -17.29
N THR A 236 12.70 -11.07 -16.23
CA THR A 236 13.30 -9.73 -16.07
C THR A 236 14.84 -9.75 -15.99
N ILE A 237 15.47 -10.82 -16.48
CA ILE A 237 16.94 -10.94 -16.53
C ILE A 237 17.53 -9.95 -17.54
N SER A 238 16.87 -9.83 -18.70
CA SER A 238 17.35 -9.00 -19.80
C SER A 238 17.31 -7.52 -19.49
N GLU A 239 18.24 -6.77 -20.07
CA GLU A 239 18.26 -5.31 -20.11
C GLU A 239 17.97 -4.76 -21.51
N ASP A 240 17.69 -5.63 -22.50
CA ASP A 240 17.33 -5.22 -23.83
C ASP A 240 15.81 -4.91 -23.88
N ILE A 241 15.50 -3.72 -24.39
CA ILE A 241 14.13 -3.25 -24.56
C ILE A 241 13.29 -4.15 -25.47
N SER A 242 13.92 -4.86 -26.41
CA SER A 242 13.24 -5.78 -27.33
C SER A 242 12.56 -6.95 -26.63
N ASP A 243 13.06 -7.36 -25.44
CA ASP A 243 12.50 -8.45 -24.65
C ASP A 243 11.26 -8.03 -23.83
N TYR A 244 10.95 -6.73 -23.81
CA TYR A 244 9.80 -6.18 -23.09
C TYR A 244 8.71 -5.75 -24.05
N SER A 245 7.71 -6.61 -24.20
CA SER A 245 6.64 -6.42 -25.20
C SER A 245 5.85 -5.11 -24.97
N ARG A 246 5.44 -4.50 -26.08
CA ARG A 246 4.59 -3.32 -26.12
C ARG A 246 3.20 -3.71 -26.58
N LYS A 247 2.19 -3.44 -25.74
CA LYS A 247 0.79 -3.69 -26.11
C LYS A 247 -0.02 -2.42 -25.86
N LYS A 248 -0.67 -1.90 -26.92
CA LYS A 248 -1.56 -0.74 -26.81
C LYS A 248 -2.87 -1.15 -26.10
N THR A 249 -3.19 -0.48 -25.01
CA THR A 249 -4.41 -0.69 -24.24
C THR A 249 -4.99 0.66 -23.82
N PRO A 250 -6.25 0.73 -23.35
CA PRO A 250 -6.81 1.98 -22.80
C PRO A 250 -5.98 2.60 -21.65
N LEU A 251 -5.19 1.79 -20.95
CA LEU A 251 -4.31 2.25 -19.86
C LEU A 251 -3.16 3.12 -20.38
N CYS A 252 -2.82 3.04 -21.67
CA CYS A 252 -1.78 3.89 -22.27
C CYS A 252 -2.13 5.37 -22.18
N ASN A 253 -3.42 5.74 -22.21
CA ASN A 253 -3.86 7.13 -22.08
C ASN A 253 -3.54 7.76 -20.71
N TYR A 254 -3.20 6.92 -19.72
CA TYR A 254 -2.82 7.33 -18.37
C TYR A 254 -1.38 6.92 -18.02
N CYS A 255 -0.58 6.60 -19.03
CA CYS A 255 0.79 6.13 -18.85
C CYS A 255 1.78 7.26 -19.03
N ASP A 256 2.61 7.54 -18.04
CA ASP A 256 3.64 8.59 -18.09
C ASP A 256 4.62 8.41 -19.25
N PHE A 257 4.79 7.17 -19.72
CA PHE A 257 5.73 6.80 -20.78
C PHE A 257 5.09 6.69 -22.17
N GLN A 258 3.84 7.15 -22.35
CA GLN A 258 3.12 6.99 -23.61
C GLN A 258 3.90 7.59 -24.79
N ASP A 259 4.39 8.81 -24.63
CA ASP A 259 5.07 9.57 -25.70
C ASP A 259 6.33 8.85 -26.20
N VAL A 260 7.17 8.40 -25.26
CA VAL A 260 8.38 7.62 -25.59
C VAL A 260 8.03 6.24 -26.14
N CYS A 261 7.03 5.60 -25.54
CA CYS A 261 6.63 4.25 -25.93
C CYS A 261 6.14 4.17 -27.37
N PHE A 262 5.50 5.21 -27.87
CA PHE A 262 4.93 5.29 -29.24
C PHE A 262 5.72 6.20 -30.20
N GLY A 263 6.91 6.67 -29.79
CA GLY A 263 7.82 7.44 -30.64
C GLY A 263 7.37 8.87 -30.92
N GLN A 264 6.54 9.44 -30.04
CA GLN A 264 6.16 10.87 -30.10
C GLN A 264 7.27 11.77 -29.54
N LYS A 265 8.13 11.21 -28.66
CA LYS A 265 9.33 11.82 -28.12
C LYS A 265 10.48 10.82 -28.15
N THR A 266 11.69 11.34 -28.27
CA THR A 266 12.91 10.55 -28.05
C THR A 266 13.13 10.33 -26.55
N MET A 267 14.00 9.39 -26.20
CA MET A 267 14.38 9.13 -24.80
C MET A 267 15.07 10.35 -24.18
N ASP A 268 15.95 11.01 -24.94
CA ASP A 268 16.71 12.19 -24.48
C ASP A 268 15.76 13.37 -24.18
N GLU A 269 14.78 13.61 -25.04
CA GLU A 269 13.73 14.63 -24.81
C GLU A 269 12.92 14.31 -23.54
N PHE A 270 12.56 13.05 -23.35
CA PHE A 270 11.80 12.64 -22.15
C PHE A 270 12.62 12.85 -20.88
N ILE A 271 13.90 12.47 -20.87
CA ILE A 271 14.79 12.63 -19.71
C ILE A 271 15.00 14.13 -19.43
N ALA A 272 15.21 14.96 -20.45
CA ALA A 272 15.40 16.41 -20.27
C ALA A 272 14.19 17.12 -19.65
N GLU A 273 12.96 16.62 -19.91
CA GLU A 273 11.73 17.19 -19.36
C GLU A 273 11.41 16.71 -17.94
N ASN A 274 11.91 15.54 -17.52
CA ASN A 274 11.47 14.85 -16.30
C ASN A 274 12.62 14.45 -15.34
N GLY A 275 13.85 14.80 -15.70
CA GLY A 275 15.09 14.54 -14.94
C GLY A 275 15.45 15.58 -13.89
#